data_b842e2469e7d457d16eb54acb6f5300d
#
_entry.id   b842e2469e7d457d16eb54acb6f5300d
#
_cell.length_a   1.000
_cell.length_b   1.000
_cell.length_c   1.000
_cell.angle_alpha   90.00
_cell.angle_beta   90.00
_cell.angle_gamma   90.00
#
_symmetry.space_group_name_H-M   'P 1'
#
loop_
_entity.id
_entity.type
_entity.pdbx_description
1 polymer ?
#
loop_
_entity_poly.entity_id
_entity_poly.type
_entity_poly.pdbx_seq_one_letter_code
_entity_poly.pdbx_strand_id
1 'polypeptide(L)'
;PRVRPLFERGADLSRAEGLRFGAGDNFSGIAAWSLEIDGQWVPCDRFPIKGTLVHFFDTPPARSRHTVRLSVTDACGNTTRCETEFVR
;
A
#
# COMPACT_ATOMS: atom_id res chain seq x y z
N PRO A 1 -6.90 7.91 10.57
CA PRO A 1 -5.54 7.68 10.08
C PRO A 1 -5.33 8.32 8.72
N ARG A 2 -4.07 8.65 8.43
CA ARG A 2 -3.68 9.19 7.13
C ARG A 2 -2.78 8.18 6.44
N VAL A 3 -3.04 7.94 5.17
CA VAL A 3 -2.22 7.05 4.37
C VAL A 3 -2.19 7.57 2.94
N ARG A 4 -1.04 7.45 2.30
CA ARG A 4 -0.88 7.87 0.90
C ARG A 4 0.08 6.93 0.18
N PRO A 5 -0.11 6.71 -1.12
CA PRO A 5 0.87 5.97 -1.89
C PRO A 5 2.15 6.80 -2.04
N LEU A 6 3.30 6.13 -2.01
CA LEU A 6 4.59 6.75 -2.25
C LEU A 6 5.02 6.56 -3.71
N PHE A 7 4.05 6.55 -4.61
CA PHE A 7 4.25 6.50 -6.05
C PHE A 7 3.10 7.27 -6.70
N GLU A 8 3.32 7.76 -7.91
CA GLU A 8 2.29 8.48 -8.64
C GLU A 8 1.26 7.52 -9.22
N ARG A 9 0.01 7.98 -9.34
CA ARG A 9 -1.05 7.20 -9.96
C ARG A 9 -0.65 6.82 -11.38
N GLY A 10 -0.72 5.53 -11.68
CA GLY A 10 -0.34 5.01 -13.00
C GLY A 10 1.15 4.83 -13.21
N ALA A 11 1.96 5.00 -12.16
CA ALA A 11 3.41 4.84 -12.27
C ALA A 11 3.80 3.46 -12.76
N ASP A 12 4.87 3.42 -13.56
CA ASP A 12 5.46 2.17 -14.01
C ASP A 12 6.39 1.64 -12.91
N LEU A 13 5.98 0.56 -12.27
CA LEU A 13 6.73 -0.06 -11.17
C LEU A 13 7.41 -1.35 -11.61
N SER A 14 7.68 -1.52 -12.91
CA SER A 14 8.32 -2.73 -13.43
C SER A 14 9.70 -2.98 -12.85
N ARG A 15 10.39 -1.92 -12.42
CA ARG A 15 11.72 -2.02 -11.80
C ARG A 15 11.69 -1.82 -10.30
N ALA A 16 10.53 -1.58 -9.71
CA ALA A 16 10.42 -1.40 -8.29
C ALA A 16 10.35 -2.75 -7.57
N GLU A 17 10.86 -2.78 -6.35
CA GLU A 17 10.82 -4.00 -5.55
C GLU A 17 9.46 -4.22 -4.90
N GLY A 18 8.67 -3.17 -4.75
CA GLY A 18 7.37 -3.29 -4.11
C GLY A 18 6.56 -2.01 -4.16
N LEU A 19 5.36 -2.10 -3.61
CA LEU A 19 4.50 -0.95 -3.37
C LEU A 19 4.78 -0.39 -1.99
N ARG A 20 4.90 0.94 -1.89
CA ARG A 20 5.12 1.61 -0.62
C ARG A 20 4.05 2.64 -0.36
N PHE A 21 3.62 2.71 0.89
CA PHE A 21 2.65 3.69 1.36
C PHE A 21 3.19 4.36 2.61
N GLY A 22 3.01 5.67 2.69
CA GLY A 22 3.34 6.43 3.88
C GLY A 22 2.11 6.65 4.72
N ALA A 23 2.27 6.61 6.03
CA ALA A 23 1.21 6.96 6.96
C ALA A 23 1.66 8.09 7.86
N GLY A 24 0.74 9.00 8.16
CA GLY A 24 0.98 10.02 9.17
C GLY A 24 1.17 9.39 10.53
N ASP A 25 1.82 10.10 11.44
CA ASP A 25 2.00 9.69 12.82
C ASP A 25 2.80 8.39 12.99
N ASN A 26 3.62 8.01 12.02
CA ASN A 26 4.48 6.83 12.10
C ASN A 26 3.72 5.57 12.50
N PHE A 27 2.47 5.43 12.06
CA PHE A 27 1.56 4.34 12.43
C PHE A 27 1.15 4.36 13.90
N SER A 28 1.37 5.47 14.60
CA SER A 28 0.87 5.61 15.94
C SER A 28 -0.65 5.47 15.94
N GLY A 29 -1.19 4.55 16.73
CA GLY A 29 -2.62 4.34 16.82
C GLY A 29 -3.22 3.48 15.70
N ILE A 30 -2.43 3.01 14.75
CA ILE A 30 -2.95 2.11 13.72
C ILE A 30 -3.01 0.69 14.28
N ALA A 31 -4.22 0.12 14.23
CA ALA A 31 -4.47 -1.22 14.76
C ALA A 31 -4.42 -2.30 13.69
N ALA A 32 -4.78 -1.98 12.44
CA ALA A 32 -4.84 -2.97 11.37
C ALA A 32 -4.74 -2.32 10.00
N TRP A 33 -4.33 -3.07 9.02
CA TRP A 33 -4.35 -2.66 7.62
C TRP A 33 -4.59 -3.87 6.73
N SER A 34 -5.10 -3.60 5.51
CA SER A 34 -5.37 -4.63 4.52
C SER A 34 -5.11 -4.07 3.13
N LEU A 35 -4.31 -4.76 2.35
CA LEU A 35 -3.96 -4.37 0.99
C LEU A 35 -4.55 -5.35 0.00
N GLU A 36 -5.18 -4.81 -1.05
CA GLU A 36 -5.69 -5.60 -2.17
C GLU A 36 -5.11 -5.09 -3.47
N ILE A 37 -4.69 -6.00 -4.33
CA ILE A 37 -4.28 -5.70 -5.70
C ILE A 37 -5.20 -6.49 -6.61
N ASP A 38 -5.90 -5.77 -7.53
CA ASP A 38 -6.86 -6.37 -8.45
C ASP A 38 -7.95 -7.16 -7.72
N GLY A 39 -8.36 -6.67 -6.55
CA GLY A 39 -9.41 -7.29 -5.76
C GLY A 39 -8.96 -8.48 -4.93
N GLN A 40 -7.67 -8.80 -4.92
CA GLN A 40 -7.14 -9.92 -4.16
C GLN A 40 -6.24 -9.42 -3.03
N TRP A 41 -6.44 -9.98 -1.84
CA TRP A 41 -5.60 -9.65 -0.69
C TRP A 41 -4.14 -10.07 -0.95
N VAL A 42 -3.22 -9.20 -0.58
CA VAL A 42 -1.78 -9.48 -0.66
C VAL A 42 -1.11 -9.10 0.65
N PRO A 43 0.02 -9.73 0.98
CA PRO A 43 0.76 -9.37 2.19
C PRO A 43 1.27 -7.93 2.12
N CYS A 44 1.15 -7.22 3.24
CA CYS A 44 1.66 -5.87 3.36
C CYS A 44 2.13 -5.68 4.79
N ASP A 45 3.39 -5.31 4.94
CA ASP A 45 4.02 -5.25 6.26
C ASP A 45 4.46 -3.84 6.60
N ARG A 46 4.53 -3.59 7.91
CA ARG A 46 5.12 -2.37 8.42
C ARG A 46 6.63 -2.44 8.21
N PHE A 47 7.16 -1.48 7.46
CA PHE A 47 8.59 -1.39 7.28
C PHE A 47 9.23 -0.73 8.51
N PRO A 48 10.39 -1.20 8.99
CA PRO A 48 10.98 -0.64 10.20
C PRO A 48 11.38 0.83 10.08
N ILE A 49 11.44 1.36 8.87
CA ILE A 49 11.73 2.76 8.66
C ILE A 49 10.42 3.53 8.61
N LYS A 50 10.17 4.27 9.66
CA LYS A 50 9.24 5.38 9.82
C LYS A 50 7.99 5.41 8.93
N GLY A 51 6.89 4.88 9.46
CA GLY A 51 5.58 5.18 8.90
C GLY A 51 5.35 4.66 7.49
N THR A 52 6.00 3.57 7.11
CA THR A 52 5.89 2.99 5.78
C THR A 52 5.28 1.60 5.85
N LEU A 53 4.28 1.36 5.01
CA LEU A 53 3.79 0.03 4.71
C LEU A 53 4.36 -0.39 3.36
N VAL A 54 4.77 -1.64 3.23
CA VAL A 54 5.37 -2.15 2.00
C VAL A 54 4.81 -3.52 1.65
N HIS A 55 4.54 -3.71 0.36
CA HIS A 55 4.24 -5.01 -0.25
C HIS A 55 5.35 -5.28 -1.25
N PHE A 56 6.13 -6.34 -1.05
CA PHE A 56 7.17 -6.72 -1.99
C PHE A 56 6.57 -7.55 -3.12
N PHE A 57 6.91 -7.20 -4.36
CA PHE A 57 6.47 -7.97 -5.51
C PHE A 57 7.18 -9.32 -5.55
N ASP A 58 6.43 -10.36 -5.87
CA ASP A 58 6.94 -11.73 -5.93
C ASP A 58 6.77 -12.35 -7.30
N THR A 59 6.30 -11.58 -8.28
CA THR A 59 6.08 -12.04 -9.65
C THR A 59 6.79 -11.12 -10.63
N PRO A 60 7.17 -11.63 -11.83
CA PRO A 60 7.76 -10.77 -12.85
C PRO A 60 6.76 -9.75 -13.37
N PRO A 61 7.22 -8.58 -13.82
CA PRO A 61 6.33 -7.59 -14.42
C PRO A 61 5.74 -8.11 -15.73
N ALA A 62 4.47 -7.80 -15.96
CA ALA A 62 3.73 -8.22 -17.14
C ALA A 62 3.22 -7.04 -17.97
N ARG A 63 3.63 -5.82 -17.63
CA ARG A 63 3.21 -4.58 -18.28
C ARG A 63 1.71 -4.40 -18.30
N SER A 64 1.07 -4.78 -17.22
CA SER A 64 -0.38 -4.64 -17.04
C SER A 64 -0.69 -3.54 -16.05
N ARG A 65 -1.88 -2.96 -16.18
CA ARG A 65 -2.39 -2.02 -15.21
C ARG A 65 -3.03 -2.78 -14.06
N HIS A 66 -2.74 -2.36 -12.86
CA HIS A 66 -3.27 -2.96 -11.63
C HIS A 66 -3.96 -1.91 -10.79
N THR A 67 -5.03 -2.30 -10.12
CA THR A 67 -5.71 -1.45 -9.16
C THR A 67 -5.29 -1.84 -7.74
N VAL A 68 -5.23 -0.85 -6.87
CA VAL A 68 -4.74 -1.02 -5.50
C VAL A 68 -5.74 -0.41 -4.55
N ARG A 69 -6.06 -1.14 -3.49
CA ARG A 69 -6.86 -0.61 -2.38
C ARG A 69 -6.17 -0.96 -1.07
N LEU A 70 -5.83 0.07 -0.32
CA LEU A 70 -5.29 -0.07 1.02
C LEU A 70 -6.30 0.47 2.02
N SER A 71 -6.63 -0.32 3.02
CA SER A 71 -7.50 0.09 4.13
C SER A 71 -6.67 0.08 5.40
N VAL A 72 -6.76 1.16 6.18
CA VAL A 72 -6.02 1.31 7.43
C VAL A 72 -7.02 1.69 8.51
N THR A 73 -6.99 0.98 9.63
CA THR A 73 -7.92 1.18 10.74
C THR A 73 -7.14 1.51 12.00
N ASP A 74 -7.58 2.54 12.73
CA ASP A 74 -6.96 2.92 13.99
C ASP A 74 -7.60 2.17 15.17
N ALA A 75 -7.05 2.40 16.37
CA ALA A 75 -7.54 1.73 17.59
C ALA A 75 -8.95 2.16 17.99
N CYS A 76 -9.45 3.26 17.45
CA CYS A 76 -10.81 3.75 17.71
C CYS A 76 -11.83 3.24 16.70
N GLY A 77 -11.40 2.43 15.74
CA GLY A 77 -12.26 1.88 14.71
C GLY A 77 -12.43 2.75 13.47
N ASN A 78 -11.71 3.85 13.37
CA ASN A 78 -11.76 4.71 12.20
C ASN A 78 -10.95 4.10 11.07
N THR A 79 -11.54 4.01 9.87
CA THR A 79 -10.90 3.42 8.70
C THR A 79 -10.70 4.46 7.61
N THR A 80 -9.50 4.48 7.06
CA THR A 80 -9.15 5.28 5.89
C THR A 80 -8.79 4.33 4.75
N ARG A 81 -9.32 4.61 3.56
CA ARG A 81 -9.01 3.85 2.36
C ARG A 81 -8.24 4.71 1.38
N CYS A 82 -7.26 4.08 0.73
CA CYS A 82 -6.48 4.69 -0.32
C CYS A 82 -6.62 3.81 -1.56
N GLU A 83 -7.07 4.40 -2.66
CA GLU A 83 -7.24 3.67 -3.92
C GLU A 83 -6.40 4.33 -4.99
N THR A 84 -5.64 3.54 -5.74
CA THR A 84 -4.78 4.04 -6.79
C THR A 84 -4.51 2.95 -7.82
N GLU A 85 -3.63 3.22 -8.76
CA GLU A 85 -3.26 2.30 -9.84
C GLU A 85 -1.77 2.37 -10.10
N PHE A 86 -1.23 1.28 -10.62
CA PHE A 86 0.14 1.25 -11.12
C PHE A 86 0.23 0.32 -12.33
N VAL A 87 1.35 0.41 -13.03
CA VAL A 87 1.66 -0.46 -14.17
C VAL A 87 2.85 -1.33 -13.79
N ARG A 88 2.74 -2.60 -14.09
CA ARG A 88 3.85 -3.53 -13.84
C ARG A 88 3.75 -4.77 -14.71
#